data_d6f42b0e0e41a1c76ea9ca37317e99dd
#
_entry.id   d6f42b0e0e41a1c76ea9ca37317e99dd
#
_cell.length_a   1.000
_cell.length_b   1.000
_cell.length_c   1.000
_cell.angle_alpha   90.00
_cell.angle_beta   90.00
_cell.angle_gamma   90.00
#
_symmetry.space_group_name_H-M   'P 1'
#
loop_
_entity.id
_entity.type
_entity.pdbx_description
1 polymer ?
#
loop_
_entity_poly.entity_id
_entity_poly.type
_entity_poly.pdbx_seq_one_letter_code
_entity_poly.pdbx_strand_id
1 'polypeptide(L)'
;MKRLFKLVTIFPLKLGFFIIDGLFLITPVYFLQALSSFHVTKKNLAIAFPGLTKKEILQISKSSYKETLKSFYETLYCWSRPQEKIIAHTKKINNRFLFSQPQNPTGLIIFAIHNRSIDFLLRWMSSQRKHTSLYKTIKFNRIDNFVKNLREEGGNKMVPTGIGGVKSIIEALKNNQMTCMASDLSLIHI
;
A
#
# COMPACT_ATOMS: atom_id res chain seq x y z
N MET A 1 -18.35 5.41 5.65
CA MET A 1 -16.93 5.59 5.35
C MET A 1 -16.64 5.75 3.86
N LYS A 2 -17.13 4.87 2.97
CA LYS A 2 -16.91 4.98 1.51
C LYS A 2 -17.24 6.37 0.92
N ARG A 3 -18.37 6.99 1.35
CA ARG A 3 -18.76 8.35 0.94
C ARG A 3 -17.77 9.43 1.41
N LEU A 4 -17.28 9.33 2.65
CA LEU A 4 -16.29 10.27 3.20
C LEU A 4 -14.97 10.21 2.44
N PHE A 5 -14.45 9.01 2.19
CA PHE A 5 -13.23 8.84 1.40
C PHE A 5 -13.41 9.31 -0.05
N LYS A 6 -14.62 9.16 -0.61
CA LYS A 6 -14.94 9.68 -1.94
C LYS A 6 -14.93 11.21 -2.00
N LEU A 7 -15.33 11.89 -0.93
CA LEU A 7 -15.23 13.36 -0.82
C LEU A 7 -13.78 13.82 -0.75
N VAL A 8 -12.96 13.18 0.10
CA VAL A 8 -11.52 13.48 0.21
C VAL A 8 -10.78 13.22 -1.10
N THR A 9 -11.19 12.19 -1.84
CA THR A 9 -10.59 11.81 -3.13
C THR A 9 -11.49 12.18 -4.31
N ILE A 10 -12.12 13.36 -4.27
CA ILE A 10 -13.06 13.81 -5.31
C ILE A 10 -12.38 13.92 -6.68
N PHE A 11 -11.14 14.33 -6.69
CA PHE A 11 -10.36 14.47 -7.92
C PHE A 11 -9.87 13.13 -8.45
N PRO A 12 -9.71 13.00 -9.78
CA PRO A 12 -9.00 11.87 -10.39
C PRO A 12 -7.58 11.74 -9.82
N LEU A 13 -7.05 10.51 -9.79
CA LEU A 13 -5.77 10.21 -9.13
C LEU A 13 -4.63 11.12 -9.59
N LYS A 14 -4.50 11.35 -10.91
CA LYS A 14 -3.46 12.24 -11.46
C LYS A 14 -3.62 13.69 -11.02
N LEU A 15 -4.85 14.19 -10.98
CA LEU A 15 -5.12 15.57 -10.55
C LEU A 15 -4.87 15.72 -9.05
N GLY A 16 -5.23 14.72 -8.24
CA GLY A 16 -4.89 14.71 -6.81
C GLY A 16 -3.38 14.76 -6.58
N PHE A 17 -2.60 14.02 -7.34
CA PHE A 17 -1.14 14.06 -7.27
C PHE A 17 -0.59 15.42 -7.69
N PHE A 18 -1.12 16.00 -8.77
CA PHE A 18 -0.73 17.33 -9.23
C PHE A 18 -1.01 18.42 -8.18
N ILE A 19 -2.16 18.34 -7.51
CA ILE A 19 -2.50 19.27 -6.40
C ILE A 19 -1.50 19.11 -5.25
N ILE A 20 -1.16 17.88 -4.86
CA ILE A 20 -0.16 17.62 -3.81
C ILE A 20 1.20 18.18 -4.23
N ASP A 21 1.63 17.96 -5.47
CA ASP A 21 2.89 18.52 -5.99
C ASP A 21 2.90 20.05 -5.91
N GLY A 22 1.82 20.71 -6.35
CA GLY A 22 1.67 22.16 -6.27
C GLY A 22 1.71 22.70 -4.84
N LEU A 23 1.00 22.05 -3.92
CA LEU A 23 1.04 22.42 -2.49
C LEU A 23 2.47 22.31 -1.93
N PHE A 24 3.19 21.22 -2.26
CA PHE A 24 4.58 21.06 -1.78
C PHE A 24 5.57 22.05 -2.44
N LEU A 25 5.26 22.56 -3.61
CA LEU A 25 6.08 23.60 -4.26
C LEU A 25 6.06 24.89 -3.43
N ILE A 26 4.87 25.31 -2.98
CA ILE A 26 4.66 26.57 -2.24
C ILE A 26 4.81 26.41 -0.72
N THR A 27 4.80 25.18 -0.17
CA THR A 27 4.90 24.96 1.28
C THR A 27 6.36 25.15 1.74
N PRO A 28 6.66 26.15 2.59
CA PRO A 28 7.97 26.29 3.18
C PRO A 28 8.32 25.08 4.06
N VAL A 29 9.57 24.67 4.03
CA VAL A 29 10.05 23.48 4.75
C VAL A 29 9.84 23.61 6.27
N TYR A 30 9.86 24.81 6.78
CA TYR A 30 9.71 25.06 8.21
C TYR A 30 8.34 24.58 8.76
N PHE A 31 7.27 24.64 7.96
CA PHE A 31 5.97 24.09 8.34
C PHE A 31 6.01 22.56 8.46
N LEU A 32 6.76 21.89 7.58
CA LEU A 32 6.95 20.44 7.65
C LEU A 32 7.76 20.07 8.89
N GLN A 33 8.72 20.88 9.29
CA GLN A 33 9.55 20.65 10.47
C GLN A 33 8.76 20.73 11.78
N ALA A 34 7.58 21.34 11.79
CA ALA A 34 6.68 21.29 12.95
C ALA A 34 6.01 19.92 13.15
N LEU A 35 6.05 19.03 12.13
CA LEU A 35 5.44 17.71 12.17
C LEU A 35 6.41 16.66 12.71
N SER A 36 6.00 15.93 13.75
CA SER A 36 6.80 14.84 14.35
C SER A 36 7.15 13.75 13.32
N SER A 37 6.21 13.40 12.44
CA SER A 37 6.44 12.42 11.37
C SER A 37 7.50 12.86 10.36
N PHE A 38 7.60 14.16 10.07
CA PHE A 38 8.67 14.69 9.22
C PHE A 38 10.05 14.58 9.91
N HIS A 39 10.11 14.84 11.22
CA HIS A 39 11.34 14.65 11.99
C HIS A 39 11.82 13.20 11.98
N VAL A 40 10.91 12.23 12.12
CA VAL A 40 11.25 10.80 12.03
C VAL A 40 11.82 10.48 10.64
N THR A 41 11.16 10.92 9.57
CA THR A 41 11.64 10.74 8.19
C THR A 41 13.05 11.31 8.02
N LYS A 42 13.28 12.54 8.48
CA LYS A 42 14.59 13.20 8.41
C LYS A 42 15.68 12.45 9.17
N LYS A 43 15.39 11.96 10.38
CA LYS A 43 16.34 11.17 11.18
C LYS A 43 16.69 9.85 10.49
N ASN A 44 15.68 9.12 9.99
CA ASN A 44 15.91 7.87 9.29
C ASN A 44 16.75 8.05 8.03
N LEU A 45 16.50 9.10 7.26
CA LEU A 45 17.32 9.41 6.08
C LEU A 45 18.75 9.80 6.43
N ALA A 46 18.96 10.55 7.51
CA ALA A 46 20.29 10.89 7.97
C ALA A 46 21.11 9.66 8.42
N ILE A 47 20.44 8.67 9.01
CA ILE A 47 21.07 7.38 9.37
C ILE A 47 21.37 6.55 8.12
N ALA A 48 20.43 6.47 7.18
CA ALA A 48 20.57 5.68 5.96
C ALA A 48 21.60 6.26 4.98
N PHE A 49 21.82 7.58 5.00
CA PHE A 49 22.71 8.30 4.08
C PHE A 49 23.67 9.22 4.83
N PRO A 50 24.64 8.66 5.61
CA PRO A 50 25.53 9.45 6.47
C PRO A 50 26.48 10.38 5.71
N GLY A 51 26.69 10.15 4.40
CA GLY A 51 27.53 10.99 3.54
C GLY A 51 26.85 12.23 2.97
N LEU A 52 25.53 12.38 3.16
CA LEU A 52 24.80 13.54 2.65
C LEU A 52 24.85 14.73 3.61
N THR A 53 24.90 15.92 3.04
CA THR A 53 24.82 17.17 3.80
C THR A 53 23.44 17.37 4.44
N LYS A 54 23.37 18.22 5.48
CA LYS A 54 22.08 18.58 6.12
C LYS A 54 21.07 19.16 5.11
N LYS A 55 21.53 19.88 4.08
CA LYS A 55 20.67 20.45 3.04
C LYS A 55 20.10 19.36 2.14
N GLU A 56 20.90 18.39 1.71
CA GLU A 56 20.47 17.26 0.89
C GLU A 56 19.50 16.37 1.66
N ILE A 57 19.79 16.04 2.92
CA ILE A 57 18.87 15.29 3.78
C ILE A 57 17.52 16.00 3.90
N LEU A 58 17.51 17.32 4.07
CA LEU A 58 16.28 18.09 4.18
C LEU A 58 15.48 18.05 2.87
N GLN A 59 16.15 18.17 1.73
CA GLN A 59 15.52 18.12 0.40
C GLN A 59 14.91 16.74 0.12
N ILE A 60 15.65 15.66 0.38
CA ILE A 60 15.16 14.29 0.23
C ILE A 60 14.01 14.02 1.19
N SER A 61 14.08 14.53 2.44
CA SER A 61 12.99 14.40 3.42
C SER A 61 11.71 15.06 2.93
N LYS A 62 11.80 16.27 2.35
CA LYS A 62 10.64 16.96 1.76
C LYS A 62 10.03 16.14 0.62
N SER A 63 10.87 15.60 -0.26
CA SER A 63 10.43 14.76 -1.37
C SER A 63 9.79 13.45 -0.89
N SER A 64 10.41 12.74 0.04
CA SER A 64 9.88 11.51 0.64
C SER A 64 8.53 11.74 1.32
N TYR A 65 8.40 12.83 2.08
CA TYR A 65 7.15 13.16 2.77
C TYR A 65 6.03 13.49 1.78
N LYS A 66 6.34 14.17 0.69
CA LYS A 66 5.40 14.41 -0.42
C LYS A 66 4.90 13.09 -1.02
N GLU A 67 5.80 12.15 -1.32
CA GLU A 67 5.41 10.85 -1.86
C GLU A 67 4.58 10.02 -0.85
N THR A 68 4.85 10.15 0.46
CA THR A 68 4.01 9.55 1.50
C THR A 68 2.57 10.08 1.45
N LEU A 69 2.37 11.39 1.26
CA LEU A 69 1.03 11.97 1.13
C LEU A 69 0.33 11.51 -0.16
N LYS A 70 1.06 11.38 -1.27
CA LYS A 70 0.51 10.79 -2.50
C LYS A 70 0.09 9.34 -2.28
N SER A 71 0.90 8.54 -1.60
CA SER A 71 0.56 7.15 -1.25
C SER A 71 -0.68 7.08 -0.36
N PHE A 72 -0.82 7.99 0.60
CA PHE A 72 -2.01 8.08 1.44
C PHE A 72 -3.26 8.46 0.62
N TYR A 73 -3.17 9.47 -0.26
CA TYR A 73 -4.25 9.84 -1.17
C TYR A 73 -4.66 8.65 -2.07
N GLU A 74 -3.67 7.95 -2.62
CA GLU A 74 -3.86 6.75 -3.45
C GLU A 74 -4.60 5.64 -2.68
N THR A 75 -4.24 5.41 -1.41
CA THR A 75 -4.91 4.44 -0.54
C THR A 75 -6.38 4.80 -0.33
N LEU A 76 -6.68 6.05 0.02
CA LEU A 76 -8.05 6.52 0.19
C LEU A 76 -8.85 6.46 -1.12
N TYR A 77 -8.21 6.77 -2.24
CA TYR A 77 -8.79 6.65 -3.58
C TYR A 77 -9.16 5.20 -3.86
N CYS A 78 -8.27 4.26 -3.58
CA CYS A 78 -8.47 2.82 -3.73
C CYS A 78 -9.63 2.33 -2.87
N TRP A 79 -9.76 2.79 -1.64
CA TRP A 79 -10.87 2.42 -0.74
C TRP A 79 -12.23 3.02 -1.13
N SER A 80 -12.25 4.08 -1.90
CA SER A 80 -13.45 4.82 -2.27
C SER A 80 -14.04 4.42 -3.62
N ARG A 81 -13.32 3.67 -4.44
CA ARG A 81 -13.71 3.32 -5.83
C ARG A 81 -13.97 1.83 -5.98
N PRO A 82 -14.81 1.43 -6.94
CA PRO A 82 -14.97 0.03 -7.30
C PRO A 82 -13.70 -0.53 -7.94
N GLN A 83 -13.54 -1.85 -7.83
CA GLN A 83 -12.33 -2.56 -8.24
C GLN A 83 -11.96 -2.31 -9.71
N GLU A 84 -12.94 -2.28 -10.60
CA GLU A 84 -12.74 -2.09 -12.04
C GLU A 84 -12.06 -0.76 -12.36
N LYS A 85 -12.44 0.31 -11.62
CA LYS A 85 -11.83 1.64 -11.77
C LYS A 85 -10.39 1.66 -11.28
N ILE A 86 -10.06 0.86 -10.27
CA ILE A 86 -8.69 0.76 -9.75
C ILE A 86 -7.82 -0.01 -10.75
N ILE A 87 -8.30 -1.16 -11.24
CA ILE A 87 -7.58 -2.00 -12.21
C ILE A 87 -7.30 -1.22 -13.51
N ALA A 88 -8.22 -0.36 -13.95
CA ALA A 88 -8.04 0.47 -15.14
C ALA A 88 -6.82 1.42 -15.09
N HIS A 89 -6.28 1.70 -13.89
CA HIS A 89 -5.03 2.45 -13.74
C HIS A 89 -3.78 1.61 -14.00
N THR A 90 -3.90 0.28 -14.07
CA THR A 90 -2.77 -0.62 -14.34
C THR A 90 -2.40 -0.55 -15.82
N LYS A 91 -1.20 -0.06 -16.13
CA LYS A 91 -0.78 0.16 -17.52
C LYS A 91 -0.13 -1.07 -18.16
N LYS A 92 0.78 -1.72 -17.41
CA LYS A 92 1.59 -2.83 -17.93
C LYS A 92 1.91 -3.81 -16.80
N ILE A 93 1.76 -5.08 -17.09
CA ILE A 93 2.15 -6.19 -16.20
C ILE A 93 2.99 -7.14 -17.03
N ASN A 94 4.25 -7.29 -16.63
CA ASN A 94 5.11 -8.29 -17.21
C ASN A 94 4.76 -9.67 -16.62
N ASN A 95 4.86 -10.72 -17.43
CA ASN A 95 4.60 -12.10 -17.00
C ASN A 95 3.23 -12.31 -16.33
N ARG A 96 2.19 -11.62 -16.81
CA ARG A 96 0.84 -11.71 -16.27
C ARG A 96 0.31 -13.15 -16.19
N PHE A 97 0.74 -14.01 -17.10
CA PHE A 97 0.35 -15.43 -17.15
C PHE A 97 0.67 -16.19 -15.85
N LEU A 98 1.70 -15.78 -15.10
CA LEU A 98 2.05 -16.40 -13.81
C LEU A 98 0.95 -16.28 -12.76
N PHE A 99 0.10 -15.27 -12.88
CA PHE A 99 -0.99 -15.01 -11.95
C PHE A 99 -2.28 -15.75 -12.33
N SER A 100 -2.39 -16.21 -13.56
CA SER A 100 -3.57 -16.93 -14.05
C SER A 100 -3.58 -18.37 -13.56
N GLN A 101 -4.66 -18.80 -12.87
CA GLN A 101 -4.79 -20.15 -12.36
C GLN A 101 -4.81 -21.23 -13.46
N PRO A 102 -5.49 -21.03 -14.61
CA PRO A 102 -5.44 -22.00 -15.71
C PRO A 102 -4.03 -22.20 -16.31
N GLN A 103 -3.22 -21.14 -16.34
CA GLN A 103 -1.86 -21.17 -16.91
C GLN A 103 -0.79 -21.53 -15.89
N ASN A 104 -1.07 -21.32 -14.62
CA ASN A 104 -0.20 -21.68 -13.50
C ASN A 104 -1.04 -22.30 -12.37
N PRO A 105 -1.25 -23.62 -12.37
CA PRO A 105 -2.14 -24.30 -11.42
C PRO A 105 -1.54 -24.49 -10.01
N THR A 106 -0.37 -23.95 -9.74
CA THR A 106 0.27 -24.04 -8.41
C THR A 106 -0.08 -22.85 -7.52
N GLY A 107 0.10 -22.99 -6.20
CA GLY A 107 0.04 -21.86 -5.27
C GLY A 107 1.12 -20.83 -5.58
N LEU A 108 0.81 -19.54 -5.42
CA LEU A 108 1.71 -18.45 -5.79
C LEU A 108 2.02 -17.55 -4.58
N ILE A 109 3.31 -17.39 -4.29
CA ILE A 109 3.79 -16.43 -3.29
C ILE A 109 4.28 -15.18 -4.01
N ILE A 110 3.76 -14.02 -3.62
CA ILE A 110 4.14 -12.72 -4.16
C ILE A 110 4.90 -11.96 -3.08
N PHE A 111 6.13 -11.59 -3.37
CA PHE A 111 6.91 -10.66 -2.55
C PHE A 111 6.69 -9.24 -3.04
N ALA A 112 6.13 -8.40 -2.20
CA ALA A 112 5.84 -7.00 -2.51
C ALA A 112 6.73 -6.05 -1.72
N ILE A 113 7.10 -4.94 -2.36
CA ILE A 113 7.81 -3.82 -1.73
C ILE A 113 6.83 -2.65 -1.61
N HIS A 114 6.83 -1.95 -0.48
CA HIS A 114 5.97 -0.79 -0.24
C HIS A 114 6.45 0.46 -1.01
N ASN A 115 6.32 0.46 -2.32
CA ASN A 115 6.60 1.65 -3.11
C ASN A 115 5.51 2.71 -3.01
N ARG A 116 4.24 2.26 -2.97
CA ARG A 116 3.03 3.08 -2.86
C ARG A 116 1.93 2.30 -2.14
N SER A 117 0.66 2.63 -2.40
CA SER A 117 -0.48 1.94 -1.80
C SER A 117 -0.50 0.46 -2.13
N ILE A 118 -0.33 -0.39 -1.13
CA ILE A 118 -0.47 -1.85 -1.24
C ILE A 118 -1.89 -2.25 -1.69
N ASP A 119 -2.90 -1.41 -1.41
CA ASP A 119 -4.28 -1.70 -1.76
C ASP A 119 -4.52 -1.73 -3.28
N PHE A 120 -3.73 -0.99 -4.08
CA PHE A 120 -3.74 -1.14 -5.54
C PHE A 120 -3.29 -2.54 -5.96
N LEU A 121 -2.19 -3.02 -5.39
CA LEU A 121 -1.66 -4.36 -5.68
C LEU A 121 -2.68 -5.44 -5.27
N LEU A 122 -3.22 -5.37 -4.05
CA LEU A 122 -4.19 -6.35 -3.56
C LEU A 122 -5.45 -6.39 -4.41
N ARG A 123 -5.97 -5.23 -4.83
CA ARG A 123 -7.13 -5.17 -5.71
C ARG A 123 -6.85 -5.74 -7.11
N TRP A 124 -5.67 -5.47 -7.65
CA TRP A 124 -5.27 -6.07 -8.92
C TRP A 124 -5.11 -7.59 -8.77
N MET A 125 -4.43 -8.06 -7.73
CA MET A 125 -4.28 -9.49 -7.45
C MET A 125 -5.63 -10.21 -7.35
N SER A 126 -6.56 -9.63 -6.62
CA SER A 126 -7.93 -10.16 -6.46
C SER A 126 -8.66 -10.34 -7.79
N SER A 127 -8.31 -9.57 -8.83
CA SER A 127 -8.87 -9.73 -10.17
C SER A 127 -8.25 -10.88 -10.97
N GLN A 128 -7.11 -11.41 -10.53
CA GLN A 128 -6.43 -12.50 -11.20
C GLN A 128 -6.74 -13.85 -10.54
N ARG A 129 -6.66 -13.90 -9.20
CA ARG A 129 -6.85 -15.13 -8.44
C ARG A 129 -7.20 -14.80 -6.98
N LYS A 130 -7.93 -15.68 -6.31
CA LYS A 130 -8.16 -15.57 -4.85
C LYS A 130 -6.84 -15.58 -4.07
N HIS A 131 -6.76 -14.76 -3.05
CA HIS A 131 -5.57 -14.70 -2.19
C HIS A 131 -5.93 -14.75 -0.70
N THR A 132 -5.02 -15.31 0.08
CA THR A 132 -5.01 -15.24 1.54
C THR A 132 -3.73 -14.52 1.96
N SER A 133 -3.84 -13.40 2.65
CA SER A 133 -2.68 -12.57 3.01
C SER A 133 -2.68 -12.22 4.49
N LEU A 134 -1.49 -12.06 5.08
CA LEU A 134 -1.34 -11.60 6.45
C LEU A 134 -1.84 -10.16 6.57
N TYR A 135 -2.53 -9.88 7.66
CA TYR A 135 -3.11 -8.60 7.95
C TYR A 135 -2.85 -8.18 9.39
N LYS A 136 -2.26 -7.00 9.57
CA LYS A 136 -2.15 -6.37 10.88
C LYS A 136 -3.36 -5.45 11.09
N THR A 137 -4.09 -5.66 12.17
CA THR A 137 -5.29 -4.88 12.51
C THR A 137 -4.97 -3.39 12.66
N ILE A 138 -5.88 -2.55 12.21
CA ILE A 138 -5.81 -1.09 12.35
C ILE A 138 -6.38 -0.72 13.72
N LYS A 139 -5.73 0.20 14.42
CA LYS A 139 -6.11 0.62 15.79
C LYS A 139 -7.59 1.05 15.93
N PHE A 140 -8.19 1.59 14.88
CA PHE A 140 -9.58 2.06 14.89
C PHE A 140 -10.51 1.00 14.29
N ASN A 141 -11.28 0.31 15.12
CA ASN A 141 -12.14 -0.82 14.73
C ASN A 141 -13.07 -0.54 13.54
N ARG A 142 -13.63 0.67 13.44
CA ARG A 142 -14.51 1.04 12.30
C ARG A 142 -13.76 1.09 10.98
N ILE A 143 -12.52 1.57 11.00
CA ILE A 143 -11.66 1.62 9.81
C ILE A 143 -11.16 0.21 9.51
N ASP A 144 -10.73 -0.54 10.53
CA ASP A 144 -10.27 -1.91 10.42
C ASP A 144 -11.29 -2.80 9.73
N ASN A 145 -12.51 -2.86 10.25
CA ASN A 145 -13.60 -3.64 9.68
C ASN A 145 -13.92 -3.21 8.24
N PHE A 146 -13.89 -1.91 7.95
CA PHE A 146 -14.13 -1.42 6.60
C PHE A 146 -13.04 -1.88 5.63
N VAL A 147 -11.77 -1.71 5.99
CA VAL A 147 -10.62 -2.09 5.15
C VAL A 147 -10.54 -3.59 4.97
N LYS A 148 -10.74 -4.35 6.06
CA LYS A 148 -10.77 -5.81 6.02
C LYS A 148 -11.84 -6.31 5.06
N ASN A 149 -13.09 -5.86 5.21
CA ASN A 149 -14.19 -6.24 4.32
C ASN A 149 -13.90 -5.89 2.86
N LEU A 150 -13.28 -4.73 2.62
CA LEU A 150 -12.91 -4.30 1.28
C LEU A 150 -11.84 -5.20 0.64
N ARG A 151 -10.86 -5.65 1.43
CA ARG A 151 -9.79 -6.55 0.98
C ARG A 151 -10.27 -7.99 0.81
N GLU A 152 -11.31 -8.38 1.52
CA GLU A 152 -11.95 -9.71 1.43
C GLU A 152 -13.01 -9.81 0.33
N GLU A 153 -13.32 -8.69 -0.36
CA GLU A 153 -14.18 -8.72 -1.55
C GLU A 153 -13.67 -9.77 -2.56
N GLY A 154 -14.58 -10.50 -3.21
CA GLY A 154 -14.25 -11.55 -4.18
C GLY A 154 -13.79 -12.88 -3.57
N GLY A 155 -13.98 -13.07 -2.26
CA GLY A 155 -13.65 -14.32 -1.57
C GLY A 155 -12.18 -14.45 -1.15
N ASN A 156 -11.47 -13.32 -1.07
CA ASN A 156 -10.15 -13.24 -0.48
C ASN A 156 -10.21 -13.33 1.05
N LYS A 157 -9.10 -13.64 1.69
CA LYS A 157 -9.01 -13.73 3.16
C LYS A 157 -7.87 -12.87 3.70
N MET A 158 -8.17 -12.08 4.74
CA MET A 158 -7.18 -11.37 5.55
C MET A 158 -7.03 -12.08 6.88
N VAL A 159 -5.86 -12.68 7.12
CA VAL A 159 -5.59 -13.49 8.33
C VAL A 159 -4.60 -12.77 9.25
N PRO A 160 -4.73 -12.90 10.57
CA PRO A 160 -3.85 -12.22 11.52
C PRO A 160 -2.41 -12.71 11.40
N THR A 161 -1.47 -11.84 11.75
CA THR A 161 -0.05 -12.21 11.89
C THR A 161 0.13 -13.16 13.07
N GLY A 162 0.63 -14.36 12.81
CA GLY A 162 0.85 -15.39 13.82
C GLY A 162 0.73 -16.80 13.26
N ILE A 163 0.91 -17.80 14.10
CA ILE A 163 0.95 -19.23 13.69
C ILE A 163 -0.35 -19.64 12.95
N GLY A 164 -1.52 -19.21 13.44
CA GLY A 164 -2.80 -19.50 12.80
C GLY A 164 -2.92 -18.89 11.39
N GLY A 165 -2.43 -17.67 11.20
CA GLY A 165 -2.39 -17.02 9.89
C GLY A 165 -1.43 -17.72 8.93
N VAL A 166 -0.26 -18.15 9.40
CA VAL A 166 0.69 -18.93 8.59
C VAL A 166 0.07 -20.26 8.15
N LYS A 167 -0.62 -20.99 9.06
CA LYS A 167 -1.36 -22.21 8.69
C LYS A 167 -2.39 -21.94 7.58
N SER A 168 -3.15 -20.85 7.70
CA SER A 168 -4.15 -20.47 6.68
C SER A 168 -3.50 -20.14 5.33
N ILE A 169 -2.31 -19.53 5.31
CA ILE A 169 -1.55 -19.27 4.09
C ILE A 169 -1.09 -20.59 3.45
N ILE A 170 -0.55 -21.51 4.23
CA ILE A 170 -0.10 -22.82 3.71
C ILE A 170 -1.28 -23.57 3.08
N GLU A 171 -2.43 -23.56 3.75
CA GLU A 171 -3.65 -24.18 3.24
C GLU A 171 -4.12 -23.52 1.93
N ALA A 172 -4.11 -22.19 1.88
CA ALA A 172 -4.45 -21.45 0.67
C ALA A 172 -3.52 -21.79 -0.51
N LEU A 173 -2.21 -21.90 -0.27
CA LEU A 173 -1.24 -22.29 -1.28
C LEU A 173 -1.46 -23.73 -1.78
N LYS A 174 -1.78 -24.67 -0.89
CA LYS A 174 -2.17 -26.04 -1.25
C LYS A 174 -3.42 -26.07 -2.13
N ASN A 175 -4.33 -25.12 -1.93
CA ASN A 175 -5.54 -24.95 -2.73
C ASN A 175 -5.32 -24.04 -3.95
N ASN A 176 -4.07 -23.90 -4.42
CA ASN A 176 -3.69 -23.15 -5.61
C ASN A 176 -4.10 -21.65 -5.55
N GLN A 177 -4.20 -21.06 -4.37
CA GLN A 177 -4.44 -19.63 -4.18
C GLN A 177 -3.12 -18.84 -4.15
N MET A 178 -3.23 -17.52 -4.10
CA MET A 178 -2.07 -16.64 -3.91
C MET A 178 -1.93 -16.20 -2.45
N THR A 179 -0.72 -15.80 -2.08
CA THR A 179 -0.44 -14.98 -0.91
C THR A 179 0.45 -13.82 -1.28
N CYS A 180 0.31 -12.69 -0.57
CA CYS A 180 1.19 -11.53 -0.72
C CYS A 180 1.89 -11.27 0.61
N MET A 181 3.21 -11.18 0.55
CA MET A 181 4.07 -10.86 1.69
C MET A 181 4.82 -9.57 1.41
N ALA A 182 4.77 -8.62 2.35
CA ALA A 182 5.62 -7.43 2.29
C ALA A 182 7.05 -7.83 2.67
N SER A 183 7.98 -7.72 1.72
CA SER A 183 9.37 -8.15 1.89
C SER A 183 10.28 -7.10 2.50
N ASP A 184 9.82 -5.87 2.58
CA ASP A 184 10.52 -4.71 3.12
C ASP A 184 10.05 -4.31 4.54
N LEU A 185 9.13 -5.06 5.13
CA LEU A 185 8.79 -4.91 6.54
C LEU A 185 9.94 -5.45 7.38
N SER A 186 10.46 -4.60 8.25
CA SER A 186 11.57 -4.94 9.15
C SER A 186 11.28 -6.23 9.93
N LEU A 187 12.24 -7.15 9.91
CA LEU A 187 12.27 -8.38 10.73
C LEU A 187 12.44 -8.07 12.24
N ILE A 188 12.51 -6.81 12.65
CA ILE A 188 12.68 -6.37 14.05
C ILE A 188 11.53 -6.85 14.96
N HIS A 189 10.47 -7.40 14.39
CA HIS A 189 9.32 -7.89 15.15
C HIS A 189 9.10 -9.42 15.02
N ILE A 190 10.11 -10.14 14.58
CA ILE A 190 10.11 -11.62 14.63
C ILE A 190 10.88 -12.07 15.87
#